data_8567f4e1c2d434f96fe705ffe04a096d
#
_entry.id   8567f4e1c2d434f96fe705ffe04a096d
#
_cell.length_a   1.000
_cell.length_b   1.000
_cell.length_c   1.000
_cell.angle_alpha   90.00
_cell.angle_beta   90.00
_cell.angle_gamma   90.00
#
_symmetry.space_group_name_H-M   'P 1'
#
loop_
_entity.id
_entity.type
_entity.pdbx_description
1 polymer ?
#
loop_
_entity_poly.entity_id
_entity_poly.type
_entity_poly.pdbx_seq_one_letter_code
_entity_poly.pdbx_strand_id
1 'polypeptide(L)'
;QAELKVRGNWMDRTEKIDQVINDYRAERFAERKEEIKEYYKANRNEICREFTRKVRRGIQSCQKEQKAVKNIILSVLYSSSLTKSYELQIAFCDERMFFDDTPVYEYWTPAFIFEHVENDITDFKRKAAEKIPRIKEYELDDVRSTYLWNHYFMVLLLRELVPMAVEEVYGECNMPDADVVVSFGRYMEKSIPLYQRGKTDEIFSSGNR
;
A
#
# COMPACT_ATOMS: atom_id res chain seq x y z
N GLN A 1 -44.24 -24.82 25.99
CA GLN A 1 -42.99 -24.55 26.71
C GLN A 1 -41.82 -25.39 26.17
N ALA A 2 -41.48 -25.30 24.89
CA ALA A 2 -40.30 -25.98 24.31
C ALA A 2 -39.83 -25.31 22.99
N GLU A 3 -39.86 -23.98 22.90
CA GLU A 3 -39.38 -23.26 21.70
C GLU A 3 -38.32 -22.17 22.00
N LEU A 4 -37.46 -22.47 22.94
CA LEU A 4 -36.39 -21.53 23.29
C LEU A 4 -35.10 -22.28 23.60
N LYS A 5 -34.42 -22.82 22.59
CA LYS A 5 -32.98 -23.11 22.67
C LYS A 5 -32.44 -23.72 21.37
N VAL A 6 -32.35 -22.96 20.28
CA VAL A 6 -31.28 -23.16 19.28
C VAL A 6 -31.16 -21.83 18.49
N ARG A 7 -30.76 -20.76 19.13
CA ARG A 7 -29.96 -19.72 18.44
C ARG A 7 -28.52 -20.06 18.70
N GLY A 8 -28.05 -21.14 18.12
CA GLY A 8 -26.64 -21.36 17.92
C GLY A 8 -26.12 -20.18 17.10
N ASN A 9 -25.10 -19.52 17.63
CA ASN A 9 -24.41 -18.38 17.00
C ASN A 9 -23.88 -18.83 15.61
N TRP A 10 -24.72 -18.73 14.59
CA TRP A 10 -24.34 -18.99 13.21
C TRP A 10 -23.54 -17.77 12.77
N MET A 11 -22.25 -17.82 13.04
CA MET A 11 -21.31 -16.86 12.48
C MET A 11 -21.42 -16.94 10.95
N ASP A 12 -21.66 -15.81 10.30
CA ASP A 12 -21.70 -15.76 8.85
C ASP A 12 -20.37 -16.29 8.26
N ARG A 13 -20.46 -16.84 7.02
CA ARG A 13 -19.29 -17.40 6.33
C ARG A 13 -18.18 -16.37 6.20
N THR A 14 -18.53 -15.11 5.90
CA THR A 14 -17.60 -13.99 5.81
C THR A 14 -16.91 -13.73 7.13
N GLU A 15 -17.65 -13.67 8.24
CA GLU A 15 -17.09 -13.48 9.59
C GLU A 15 -16.11 -14.60 9.98
N LYS A 16 -16.40 -15.86 9.56
CA LYS A 16 -15.49 -16.98 9.79
C LYS A 16 -14.20 -16.84 9.01
N ILE A 17 -14.30 -16.40 7.75
CA ILE A 17 -13.13 -16.17 6.91
C ILE A 17 -12.28 -15.07 7.54
N ASP A 18 -12.88 -13.94 7.92
CA ASP A 18 -12.19 -12.82 8.55
C ASP A 18 -11.50 -13.22 9.86
N GLN A 19 -12.15 -14.03 10.67
CA GLN A 19 -11.53 -14.53 11.90
C GLN A 19 -10.30 -15.42 11.61
N VAL A 20 -10.41 -16.34 10.64
CA VAL A 20 -9.30 -17.22 10.27
C VAL A 20 -8.16 -16.44 9.64
N ILE A 21 -8.46 -15.39 8.84
CA ILE A 21 -7.46 -14.46 8.31
C ILE A 21 -6.74 -13.74 9.44
N ASN A 22 -7.47 -13.20 10.41
CA ASN A 22 -6.88 -12.46 11.51
C ASN A 22 -5.98 -13.33 12.38
N ASP A 23 -6.41 -14.55 12.70
CA ASP A 23 -5.60 -15.55 13.43
C ASP A 23 -4.31 -15.85 12.65
N TYR A 24 -4.42 -16.13 11.35
CA TYR A 24 -3.28 -16.47 10.51
C TYR A 24 -2.30 -15.29 10.39
N ARG A 25 -2.82 -14.08 10.23
CA ARG A 25 -2.00 -12.86 10.16
C ARG A 25 -1.26 -12.61 11.47
N ALA A 26 -1.92 -12.78 12.61
CA ALA A 26 -1.29 -12.61 13.91
C ALA A 26 -0.12 -13.60 14.09
N GLU A 27 -0.29 -14.84 13.64
CA GLU A 27 0.76 -15.88 13.68
C GLU A 27 1.95 -15.50 12.78
N ARG A 28 1.69 -15.02 11.54
CA ARG A 28 2.74 -14.76 10.55
C ARG A 28 3.37 -13.38 10.63
N PHE A 29 2.68 -12.42 11.26
CA PHE A 29 3.10 -11.02 11.26
C PHE A 29 4.51 -10.80 11.79
N ALA A 30 4.84 -11.41 12.91
CA ALA A 30 6.14 -11.23 13.55
C ALA A 30 7.28 -11.77 12.67
N GLU A 31 7.08 -12.96 12.07
CA GLU A 31 8.05 -13.58 11.18
C GLU A 31 8.28 -12.71 9.94
N ARG A 32 7.22 -12.33 9.24
CA ARG A 32 7.32 -11.48 8.04
C ARG A 32 7.92 -10.11 8.32
N LYS A 33 7.61 -9.55 9.48
CA LYS A 33 8.19 -8.28 9.91
C LYS A 33 9.71 -8.33 9.99
N GLU A 34 10.27 -9.35 10.62
CA GLU A 34 11.71 -9.45 10.76
C GLU A 34 12.38 -9.77 9.42
N GLU A 35 11.81 -10.67 8.60
CA GLU A 35 12.33 -10.97 7.26
C GLU A 35 12.39 -9.71 6.37
N ILE A 36 11.28 -8.95 6.28
CA ILE A 36 11.21 -7.72 5.49
C ILE A 36 12.20 -6.68 6.00
N LYS A 37 12.31 -6.53 7.31
CA LYS A 37 13.22 -5.57 7.95
C LYS A 37 14.70 -5.92 7.71
N GLU A 38 15.06 -7.17 7.81
CA GLU A 38 16.42 -7.64 7.53
C GLU A 38 16.78 -7.48 6.06
N TYR A 39 15.88 -7.86 5.16
CA TYR A 39 16.08 -7.67 3.73
C TYR A 39 16.23 -6.18 3.39
N TYR A 40 15.37 -5.32 3.94
CA TYR A 40 15.46 -3.88 3.73
C TYR A 40 16.79 -3.31 4.22
N LYS A 41 17.26 -3.69 5.41
CA LYS A 41 18.54 -3.24 5.92
C LYS A 41 19.72 -3.62 5.01
N ALA A 42 19.71 -4.86 4.52
CA ALA A 42 20.76 -5.38 3.65
C ALA A 42 20.78 -4.71 2.27
N ASN A 43 19.59 -4.34 1.73
CA ASN A 43 19.42 -3.88 0.36
C ASN A 43 18.96 -2.42 0.26
N ARG A 44 19.01 -1.66 1.36
CA ARG A 44 18.45 -0.30 1.48
C ARG A 44 18.84 0.63 0.34
N ASN A 45 20.12 0.66 -0.02
CA ASN A 45 20.62 1.56 -1.07
C ASN A 45 20.05 1.23 -2.46
N GLU A 46 19.83 -0.04 -2.76
CA GLU A 46 19.24 -0.48 -4.02
C GLU A 46 17.77 -0.14 -4.08
N ILE A 47 17.04 -0.44 -3.01
CA ILE A 47 15.61 -0.13 -2.88
C ILE A 47 15.37 1.39 -2.99
N CYS A 48 16.16 2.20 -2.28
CA CYS A 48 16.09 3.66 -2.38
C CYS A 48 16.32 4.14 -3.81
N ARG A 49 17.37 3.64 -4.46
CA ARG A 49 17.73 4.02 -5.83
C ARG A 49 16.63 3.63 -6.83
N GLU A 50 16.05 2.45 -6.68
CA GLU A 50 14.96 1.99 -7.53
C GLU A 50 13.73 2.88 -7.38
N PHE A 51 13.31 3.16 -6.15
CA PHE A 51 12.16 4.02 -5.87
C PHE A 51 12.39 5.46 -6.37
N THR A 52 13.55 6.05 -6.05
CA THR A 52 13.94 7.40 -6.53
C THR A 52 13.91 7.48 -8.06
N ARG A 53 14.36 6.43 -8.75
CA ARG A 53 14.31 6.38 -10.22
C ARG A 53 12.88 6.47 -10.76
N LYS A 54 11.90 5.86 -10.07
CA LYS A 54 10.48 5.95 -10.44
C LYS A 54 9.94 7.36 -10.23
N VAL A 55 10.22 7.96 -9.08
CA VAL A 55 9.84 9.36 -8.79
C VAL A 55 10.46 10.30 -9.82
N ARG A 56 11.76 10.15 -10.13
CA ARG A 56 12.47 10.96 -11.13
C ARG A 56 11.82 10.88 -12.51
N ARG A 57 11.47 9.69 -12.98
CA ARG A 57 10.81 9.50 -14.28
C ARG A 57 9.47 10.23 -14.34
N GLY A 58 8.64 10.07 -13.30
CA GLY A 58 7.35 10.74 -13.23
C GLY A 58 7.47 12.26 -13.26
N ILE A 59 8.38 12.84 -12.44
CA ILE A 59 8.63 14.29 -12.43
C ILE A 59 9.16 14.77 -13.78
N GLN A 60 10.12 14.08 -14.39
CA GLN A 60 10.65 14.44 -15.71
C GLN A 60 9.58 14.38 -16.82
N SER A 61 8.66 13.41 -16.75
CA SER A 61 7.53 13.34 -17.69
C SER A 61 6.58 14.53 -17.49
N CYS A 62 6.26 14.88 -16.24
CA CYS A 62 5.46 16.07 -15.95
C CYS A 62 6.13 17.37 -16.44
N GLN A 63 7.44 17.50 -16.27
CA GLN A 63 8.19 18.66 -16.78
C GLN A 63 8.12 18.78 -18.31
N LYS A 64 8.23 17.67 -19.04
CA LYS A 64 8.11 17.66 -20.51
C LYS A 64 6.73 18.13 -20.97
N GLU A 65 5.70 17.79 -20.21
CA GLU A 65 4.31 18.17 -20.46
C GLU A 65 3.95 19.53 -19.86
N GLN A 66 4.92 20.25 -19.27
CA GLN A 66 4.74 21.52 -18.55
C GLN A 66 3.67 21.46 -17.45
N LYS A 67 3.54 20.30 -16.84
CA LYS A 67 2.57 20.01 -15.79
C LYS A 67 3.13 20.35 -14.41
N ALA A 68 2.37 21.13 -13.64
CA ALA A 68 2.67 21.37 -12.23
C ALA A 68 2.21 20.17 -11.37
N VAL A 69 3.13 19.53 -10.67
CA VAL A 69 2.82 18.46 -9.73
C VAL A 69 2.57 19.05 -8.35
N LYS A 70 1.37 18.83 -7.81
CA LYS A 70 0.97 19.24 -6.46
C LYS A 70 0.77 18.05 -5.54
N ASN A 71 0.42 16.89 -6.12
CA ASN A 71 0.18 15.67 -5.37
C ASN A 71 0.91 14.49 -6.03
N ILE A 72 1.60 13.70 -5.21
CA ILE A 72 2.12 12.39 -5.58
C ILE A 72 1.36 11.36 -4.76
N ILE A 73 0.58 10.51 -5.42
CA ILE A 73 -0.30 9.56 -4.76
C ILE A 73 0.20 8.14 -5.03
N LEU A 74 0.63 7.46 -3.98
CA LEU A 74 0.98 6.04 -4.06
C LEU A 74 -0.27 5.22 -3.73
N SER A 75 -0.68 4.38 -4.67
CA SER A 75 -1.91 3.61 -4.53
C SER A 75 -1.69 2.12 -4.66
N VAL A 76 -2.28 1.35 -3.74
CA VAL A 76 -2.48 -0.08 -3.92
C VAL A 76 -3.68 -0.28 -4.85
N LEU A 77 -3.45 -0.98 -5.96
CA LEU A 77 -4.50 -1.29 -6.93
C LEU A 77 -5.14 -2.64 -6.59
N TYR A 78 -6.47 -2.69 -6.58
CA TYR A 78 -7.20 -3.96 -6.44
C TYR A 78 -6.85 -4.93 -7.57
N SER A 79 -6.75 -4.42 -8.81
CA SER A 79 -6.33 -5.20 -9.97
C SER A 79 -4.95 -5.87 -9.79
N SER A 80 -4.04 -5.23 -9.07
CA SER A 80 -2.70 -5.77 -8.84
C SER A 80 -2.71 -7.04 -7.97
N SER A 81 -3.66 -7.16 -7.05
CA SER A 81 -3.88 -8.39 -6.28
C SER A 81 -4.48 -9.52 -7.13
N LEU A 82 -5.39 -9.19 -8.06
CA LEU A 82 -5.99 -10.17 -8.97
C LEU A 82 -4.99 -10.70 -9.99
N THR A 83 -4.19 -9.82 -10.57
CA THR A 83 -3.16 -10.17 -11.55
C THR A 83 -1.88 -10.71 -10.91
N LYS A 84 -1.75 -10.61 -9.59
CA LYS A 84 -0.56 -10.98 -8.81
C LYS A 84 0.70 -10.21 -9.21
N SER A 85 0.53 -9.03 -9.80
CA SER A 85 1.65 -8.14 -10.14
C SER A 85 2.19 -7.41 -8.91
N TYR A 86 1.34 -7.19 -7.91
CA TYR A 86 1.66 -6.52 -6.65
C TYR A 86 2.33 -5.15 -6.84
N GLU A 87 1.92 -4.44 -7.88
CA GLU A 87 2.42 -3.13 -8.21
C GLU A 87 1.73 -2.03 -7.41
N LEU A 88 2.51 -1.07 -6.95
CA LEU A 88 2.02 0.21 -6.48
C LEU A 88 2.00 1.19 -7.65
N GLN A 89 0.88 1.86 -7.84
CA GLN A 89 0.79 2.99 -8.76
C GLN A 89 1.33 4.24 -8.05
N ILE A 90 2.15 5.00 -8.75
CA ILE A 90 2.63 6.32 -8.35
C ILE A 90 2.02 7.31 -9.32
N ALA A 91 0.99 8.05 -8.89
CA ALA A 91 0.32 9.06 -9.70
C ALA A 91 0.87 10.45 -9.38
N PHE A 92 1.26 11.19 -10.42
CA PHE A 92 1.72 12.58 -10.34
C PHE A 92 0.60 13.49 -10.84
N CYS A 93 -0.04 14.20 -9.92
CA CYS A 93 -1.28 14.93 -10.16
C CYS A 93 -1.13 16.43 -9.85
N ASP A 94 -2.01 17.22 -10.45
CA ASP A 94 -2.24 18.61 -10.07
C ASP A 94 -3.00 18.72 -8.72
N GLU A 95 -3.51 19.91 -8.39
CA GLU A 95 -4.29 20.15 -7.18
C GLU A 95 -5.62 19.39 -7.13
N ARG A 96 -6.13 18.90 -8.26
CA ARG A 96 -7.39 18.13 -8.35
C ARG A 96 -7.22 16.66 -7.96
N MET A 97 -5.98 16.20 -7.73
CA MET A 97 -5.67 14.83 -7.30
C MET A 97 -6.22 13.76 -8.27
N PHE A 98 -7.17 12.93 -7.83
CA PHE A 98 -7.79 11.88 -8.65
C PHE A 98 -8.68 12.42 -9.79
N PHE A 99 -9.01 13.71 -9.79
CA PHE A 99 -9.78 14.38 -10.84
C PHE A 99 -8.89 15.14 -11.84
N ASP A 100 -7.59 14.94 -11.79
CA ASP A 100 -6.65 15.43 -12.79
C ASP A 100 -6.95 14.75 -14.15
N ASP A 101 -7.12 15.53 -15.21
CA ASP A 101 -7.47 15.00 -16.53
C ASP A 101 -6.27 14.34 -17.24
N THR A 102 -5.05 14.68 -16.82
CA THR A 102 -3.80 14.23 -17.45
C THR A 102 -2.78 13.74 -16.41
N PRO A 103 -3.12 12.79 -15.52
CA PRO A 103 -2.18 12.32 -14.54
C PRO A 103 -1.05 11.54 -15.21
N VAL A 104 0.17 11.70 -14.70
CA VAL A 104 1.31 10.87 -15.10
C VAL A 104 1.42 9.70 -14.13
N TYR A 105 1.66 8.51 -14.64
CA TYR A 105 1.76 7.29 -13.83
C TYR A 105 3.12 6.63 -13.97
N GLU A 106 3.65 6.18 -12.84
CA GLU A 106 4.73 5.19 -12.74
C GLU A 106 4.25 4.02 -11.88
N TYR A 107 4.93 2.88 -12.01
CA TYR A 107 4.61 1.69 -11.24
C TYR A 107 5.87 1.15 -10.57
N TRP A 108 5.74 0.73 -9.32
CA TRP A 108 6.82 0.17 -8.53
C TRP A 108 6.37 -1.11 -7.83
N THR A 109 7.15 -2.17 -7.98
CA THR A 109 6.90 -3.45 -7.32
C THR A 109 7.98 -3.69 -6.26
N PRO A 110 7.71 -3.44 -4.98
CA PRO A 110 8.60 -3.81 -3.88
C PRO A 110 8.53 -5.32 -3.65
N ALA A 111 9.19 -6.11 -4.51
CA ALA A 111 9.10 -7.56 -4.55
C ALA A 111 9.38 -8.21 -3.18
N PHE A 112 10.35 -7.68 -2.43
CA PHE A 112 10.71 -8.19 -1.11
C PHE A 112 9.59 -8.13 -0.06
N ILE A 113 8.56 -7.29 -0.28
CA ILE A 113 7.36 -7.25 0.58
C ILE A 113 6.32 -8.27 0.13
N PHE A 114 6.22 -8.51 -1.19
CA PHE A 114 5.11 -9.23 -1.79
C PHE A 114 5.46 -10.64 -2.27
N GLU A 115 6.74 -11.00 -2.39
CA GLU A 115 7.17 -12.31 -2.88
C GLU A 115 6.60 -13.49 -2.09
N HIS A 116 6.30 -13.27 -0.80
CA HIS A 116 5.76 -14.31 0.07
C HIS A 116 4.24 -14.46 0.01
N VAL A 117 3.53 -13.49 -0.60
CA VAL A 117 2.05 -13.42 -0.53
C VAL A 117 1.38 -14.69 -1.06
N GLU A 118 1.78 -15.18 -2.23
CA GLU A 118 1.15 -16.37 -2.82
C GLU A 118 1.44 -17.65 -2.02
N ASN A 119 2.61 -17.74 -1.41
CA ASN A 119 2.93 -18.83 -0.49
C ASN A 119 2.07 -18.75 0.77
N ASP A 120 1.91 -17.55 1.32
CA ASP A 120 1.07 -17.32 2.50
C ASP A 120 -0.41 -17.59 2.18
N ILE A 121 -0.90 -17.22 1.01
CA ILE A 121 -2.27 -17.56 0.57
C ILE A 121 -2.45 -19.07 0.42
N THR A 122 -1.46 -19.77 -0.11
CA THR A 122 -1.49 -21.24 -0.23
C THR A 122 -1.51 -21.92 1.14
N ASP A 123 -0.69 -21.45 2.08
CA ASP A 123 -0.67 -21.96 3.45
C ASP A 123 -1.97 -21.61 4.20
N PHE A 124 -2.47 -20.38 4.02
CA PHE A 124 -3.78 -19.95 4.52
C PHE A 124 -4.90 -20.88 4.04
N LYS A 125 -4.97 -21.17 2.74
CA LYS A 125 -5.98 -22.07 2.15
C LYS A 125 -5.95 -23.43 2.80
N ARG A 126 -4.75 -23.99 3.05
CA ARG A 126 -4.57 -25.28 3.72
C ARG A 126 -5.07 -25.24 5.17
N LYS A 127 -4.66 -24.27 5.97
CA LYS A 127 -5.07 -24.11 7.37
C LYS A 127 -6.57 -23.80 7.50
N ALA A 128 -7.08 -22.95 6.62
CA ALA A 128 -8.48 -22.59 6.66
C ALA A 128 -9.41 -23.73 6.25
N ALA A 129 -8.97 -24.70 5.45
CA ALA A 129 -9.77 -25.87 5.07
C ALA A 129 -10.24 -26.70 6.26
N GLU A 130 -9.55 -26.65 7.40
CA GLU A 130 -9.94 -27.29 8.64
C GLU A 130 -11.18 -26.67 9.29
N LYS A 131 -11.36 -25.35 9.12
CA LYS A 131 -12.43 -24.56 9.74
C LYS A 131 -13.52 -24.16 8.73
N ILE A 132 -13.16 -24.03 7.45
CA ILE A 132 -14.02 -23.50 6.38
C ILE A 132 -14.00 -24.48 5.20
N PRO A 133 -15.04 -25.30 5.03
CA PRO A 133 -15.10 -26.24 3.92
C PRO A 133 -15.23 -25.49 2.57
N ARG A 134 -14.42 -25.90 1.59
CA ARG A 134 -14.47 -25.45 0.20
C ARG A 134 -14.34 -23.91 0.03
N ILE A 135 -13.22 -23.35 0.47
CA ILE A 135 -12.88 -21.95 0.16
C ILE A 135 -12.83 -21.78 -1.38
N LYS A 136 -13.54 -20.77 -1.88
CA LYS A 136 -13.63 -20.46 -3.30
C LYS A 136 -12.53 -19.48 -3.71
N GLU A 137 -12.14 -19.48 -4.99
CA GLU A 137 -11.06 -18.59 -5.47
C GLU A 137 -11.37 -17.11 -5.28
N TYR A 138 -12.61 -16.67 -5.49
CA TYR A 138 -12.97 -15.27 -5.25
C TYR A 138 -12.84 -14.86 -3.77
N GLU A 139 -13.06 -15.79 -2.83
CA GLU A 139 -12.82 -15.54 -1.39
C GLU A 139 -11.32 -15.39 -1.11
N LEU A 140 -10.46 -16.11 -1.85
CA LEU A 140 -9.01 -15.93 -1.76
C LEU A 140 -8.54 -14.62 -2.38
N ASP A 141 -9.21 -14.10 -3.41
CA ASP A 141 -8.92 -12.78 -3.98
C ASP A 141 -9.23 -11.67 -2.98
N ASP A 142 -10.33 -11.79 -2.23
CA ASP A 142 -10.63 -10.88 -1.13
C ASP A 142 -9.58 -10.96 -0.01
N VAL A 143 -9.13 -12.18 0.33
CA VAL A 143 -8.02 -12.39 1.28
C VAL A 143 -6.75 -11.70 0.79
N ARG A 144 -6.36 -11.88 -0.48
CA ARG A 144 -5.19 -11.22 -1.07
C ARG A 144 -5.29 -9.71 -0.94
N SER A 145 -6.41 -9.14 -1.37
CA SER A 145 -6.62 -7.69 -1.30
C SER A 145 -6.51 -7.14 0.13
N THR A 146 -7.14 -7.83 1.10
CA THR A 146 -7.07 -7.47 2.51
C THR A 146 -5.67 -7.64 3.08
N TYR A 147 -4.99 -8.72 2.71
CA TYR A 147 -3.63 -9.01 3.18
C TYR A 147 -2.62 -7.97 2.68
N LEU A 148 -2.71 -7.57 1.40
CA LEU A 148 -1.83 -6.55 0.82
C LEU A 148 -2.03 -5.17 1.44
N TRP A 149 -3.29 -4.76 1.62
CA TRP A 149 -3.59 -3.47 2.22
C TRP A 149 -3.09 -3.36 3.66
N ASN A 150 -3.22 -4.43 4.40
CA ASN A 150 -2.81 -4.46 5.79
C ASN A 150 -1.29 -4.66 5.97
N HIS A 151 -0.49 -4.60 4.91
CA HIS A 151 0.96 -4.55 5.02
C HIS A 151 1.40 -3.20 5.62
N TYR A 152 1.23 -3.11 6.92
CA TYR A 152 1.69 -2.02 7.77
C TYR A 152 3.14 -1.59 7.46
N PHE A 153 3.99 -2.53 7.04
CA PHE A 153 5.36 -2.28 6.64
C PHE A 153 5.50 -1.28 5.50
N MET A 154 4.53 -1.25 4.57
CA MET A 154 4.55 -0.30 3.46
C MET A 154 4.54 1.14 3.96
N VAL A 155 3.70 1.45 4.95
CA VAL A 155 3.64 2.81 5.51
C VAL A 155 4.96 3.19 6.16
N LEU A 156 5.56 2.28 6.93
CA LEU A 156 6.84 2.53 7.60
C LEU A 156 7.97 2.73 6.58
N LEU A 157 8.03 1.84 5.58
CA LEU A 157 9.02 1.92 4.50
C LEU A 157 8.87 3.22 3.70
N LEU A 158 7.66 3.54 3.27
CA LEU A 158 7.41 4.72 2.46
C LEU A 158 7.65 6.02 3.22
N ARG A 159 7.42 6.07 4.53
CA ARG A 159 7.79 7.23 5.37
C ARG A 159 9.30 7.51 5.38
N GLU A 160 10.12 6.51 5.15
CA GLU A 160 11.56 6.67 5.02
C GLU A 160 11.97 6.99 3.58
N LEU A 161 11.44 6.24 2.59
CA LEU A 161 11.84 6.38 1.19
C LEU A 161 11.36 7.67 0.54
N VAL A 162 10.12 8.07 0.81
CA VAL A 162 9.48 9.19 0.12
C VAL A 162 10.20 10.52 0.34
N PRO A 163 10.51 10.95 1.58
CA PRO A 163 11.24 12.21 1.80
C PRO A 163 12.56 12.22 1.05
N MET A 164 13.34 11.15 1.14
CA MET A 164 14.64 11.04 0.50
C MET A 164 14.53 11.17 -1.02
N ALA A 165 13.63 10.40 -1.64
CA ALA A 165 13.45 10.40 -3.09
C ALA A 165 12.93 11.74 -3.61
N VAL A 166 11.98 12.35 -2.91
CA VAL A 166 11.39 13.63 -3.32
C VAL A 166 12.43 14.73 -3.22
N GLU A 167 13.16 14.85 -2.10
CA GLU A 167 14.18 15.89 -1.94
C GLU A 167 15.31 15.75 -2.98
N GLU A 168 15.78 14.53 -3.22
CA GLU A 168 16.80 14.27 -4.24
C GLU A 168 16.32 14.72 -5.63
N VAL A 169 15.14 14.27 -6.05
CA VAL A 169 14.63 14.54 -7.41
C VAL A 169 14.30 16.01 -7.62
N TYR A 170 13.66 16.67 -6.66
CA TYR A 170 13.31 18.09 -6.79
C TYR A 170 14.56 18.97 -6.72
N GLY A 171 15.60 18.58 -5.97
CA GLY A 171 16.90 19.24 -5.98
C GLY A 171 17.58 19.14 -7.35
N GLU A 172 17.62 17.96 -7.96
CA GLU A 172 18.21 17.74 -9.28
C GLU A 172 17.46 18.47 -10.40
N CYS A 173 16.12 18.57 -10.30
CA CYS A 173 15.28 19.23 -11.28
C CYS A 173 15.25 20.77 -11.14
N ASN A 174 16.02 21.35 -10.23
CA ASN A 174 16.03 22.79 -9.94
C ASN A 174 14.63 23.36 -9.62
N MET A 175 13.86 22.64 -8.82
CA MET A 175 12.50 23.01 -8.36
C MET A 175 12.48 23.25 -6.84
N PRO A 176 13.28 24.18 -6.29
CA PRO A 176 13.46 24.31 -4.85
C PRO A 176 12.18 24.74 -4.11
N ASP A 177 11.33 25.53 -4.75
CA ASP A 177 10.13 26.12 -4.14
C ASP A 177 8.83 25.37 -4.48
N ALA A 178 8.93 24.17 -5.05
CA ALA A 178 7.75 23.40 -5.39
C ALA A 178 7.08 22.82 -4.15
N ASP A 179 5.82 23.17 -3.94
CA ASP A 179 4.97 22.56 -2.92
C ASP A 179 4.41 21.24 -3.47
N VAL A 180 4.65 20.14 -2.75
CA VAL A 180 4.09 18.84 -3.09
C VAL A 180 3.69 18.07 -1.84
N VAL A 181 2.53 17.42 -1.90
CA VAL A 181 2.05 16.49 -0.88
C VAL A 181 2.16 15.06 -1.42
N VAL A 182 2.76 14.18 -0.63
CA VAL A 182 2.84 12.75 -0.95
C VAL A 182 1.95 11.97 -0.02
N SER A 183 1.09 11.14 -0.56
CA SER A 183 0.16 10.33 0.20
C SER A 183 0.15 8.86 -0.25
N PHE A 184 -0.33 7.96 0.61
CA PHE A 184 -0.45 6.53 0.35
C PHE A 184 -1.82 6.02 0.76
N GLY A 185 -2.43 5.19 -0.08
CA GLY A 185 -3.72 4.60 0.22
C GLY A 185 -4.15 3.57 -0.83
N ARG A 186 -5.42 3.17 -0.78
CA ARG A 186 -6.06 2.47 -1.89
C ARG A 186 -6.45 3.46 -2.97
N TYR A 187 -6.47 3.00 -4.21
CA TYR A 187 -6.87 3.82 -5.34
C TYR A 187 -8.28 4.40 -5.12
N MET A 188 -8.40 5.73 -5.24
CA MET A 188 -9.63 6.50 -5.03
C MET A 188 -10.27 6.40 -3.63
N GLU A 189 -9.55 5.88 -2.64
CA GLU A 189 -9.99 5.88 -1.24
C GLU A 189 -9.22 6.92 -0.40
N LYS A 190 -9.55 7.00 0.88
CA LYS A 190 -8.84 7.88 1.83
C LYS A 190 -7.37 7.50 1.92
N SER A 191 -6.50 8.44 1.62
CA SER A 191 -5.05 8.28 1.70
C SER A 191 -4.48 8.84 3.01
N ILE A 192 -3.33 8.29 3.41
CA ILE A 192 -2.55 8.73 4.57
C ILE A 192 -1.44 9.65 4.05
N PRO A 193 -1.30 10.89 4.56
CA PRO A 193 -0.17 11.74 4.21
C PRO A 193 1.12 11.12 4.73
N LEU A 194 2.11 11.01 3.85
CA LEU A 194 3.44 10.49 4.16
C LEU A 194 4.46 11.61 4.33
N TYR A 195 4.41 12.60 3.45
CA TYR A 195 5.38 13.67 3.36
C TYR A 195 4.78 14.91 2.71
N GLN A 196 5.23 16.08 3.13
CA GLN A 196 4.93 17.35 2.50
C GLN A 196 6.23 18.13 2.33
N ARG A 197 6.49 18.54 1.09
CA ARG A 197 7.56 19.45 0.73
C ARG A 197 6.99 20.85 0.52
N GLY A 198 7.71 21.91 0.91
CA GLY A 198 7.24 23.29 0.81
C GLY A 198 6.72 23.83 2.14
N LYS A 199 5.88 24.87 2.12
CA LYS A 199 5.48 25.63 3.32
C LYS A 199 5.08 24.76 4.49
N THR A 200 5.93 24.75 5.49
CA THR A 200 5.63 24.25 6.83
C THR A 200 4.81 25.33 7.51
N ASP A 201 3.48 25.17 7.53
CA ASP A 201 2.64 25.68 8.62
C ASP A 201 1.18 25.25 8.38
N GLU A 202 0.61 24.60 9.41
CA GLU A 202 -0.83 24.41 9.70
C GLU A 202 -1.49 23.03 9.54
N ILE A 203 -0.92 21.97 8.95
CA ILE A 203 -1.71 20.73 8.78
C ILE A 203 -1.49 19.68 9.90
N PHE A 204 -0.41 19.76 10.67
CA PHE A 204 -0.13 18.76 11.71
C PHE A 204 -0.63 19.11 13.13
N SER A 205 -1.25 20.25 13.33
CA SER A 205 -1.71 20.69 14.66
C SER A 205 -3.17 20.33 15.02
N SER A 206 -3.95 19.76 14.11
CA SER A 206 -5.40 19.49 14.33
C SER A 206 -5.75 18.01 14.55
N GLY A 207 -4.79 17.14 14.84
CA GLY A 207 -5.01 15.69 15.03
C GLY A 207 -5.09 15.17 16.46
N ASN A 208 -5.08 16.07 17.49
CA ASN A 208 -5.23 15.68 18.89
C ASN A 208 -6.39 16.44 19.54
N ARG A 209 -7.62 16.03 19.26
CA ARG A 209 -8.77 16.21 20.14
C ARG A 209 -9.76 15.09 19.94
#